data_d99c3652dd89450f6875c0b9ea36f735
#
_entry.id   d99c3652dd89450f6875c0b9ea36f735
#
_cell.length_a   1.000
_cell.length_b   1.000
_cell.length_c   1.000
_cell.angle_alpha   90.00
_cell.angle_beta   90.00
_cell.angle_gamma   90.00
#
_symmetry.space_group_name_H-M   'P 1'
#
loop_
_entity.id
_entity.type
_entity.pdbx_description
1 polymer ?
#
loop_
_entity_poly.entity_id
_entity_poly.type
_entity_poly.pdbx_seq_one_letter_code
_entity_poly.pdbx_strand_id
1 'polypeptide(L)'
;MSAFSPFSKEELIPQTEMLEIKKQKGKLFIGLPKETLFEERRICLTPDAVSALTNNGHRIVIEVGAGEGSNYSDNEYSEAGAKISYDTKEVFSCSIVLKVAPPTLDEIAMIFPQSILISALQIKTQTKSYFEALSKKRITAVAFDYIKDEHGVYPIVKSLSEIAGTASVLIAAELMNNLNKGNGLLLGNIGGVPPTDVVIIGAGTVGEFAARSALGLGARVKVFDNSITKLRKLQHCLNTPIYTSTIQPKTLAKALRRCDIAVGSIRGKERTPVVVSETTVQTMKKGAIIVDVSIDRGGCFETSNITSHSNPTFEKHGVIHYCVPNIPSRYARTASFAISNMFTPYLLNIAEEGGFENAARFDKTIRNGMYFYHGVLTNKTVSEWFDLPFRDINLIFI
;
A
#
# COMPACT_ATOMS: atom_id res chain seq x y z
N MET A 1 -40.00 18.92 60.31
CA MET A 1 -38.53 18.91 60.47
C MET A 1 -37.95 18.00 59.41
N SER A 2 -37.46 18.58 58.29
CA SER A 2 -36.77 17.82 57.21
C SER A 2 -35.33 17.59 57.66
N ALA A 3 -34.95 16.33 57.79
CA ALA A 3 -33.57 15.95 58.07
C ALA A 3 -32.66 16.42 56.90
N PHE A 4 -31.80 17.38 57.20
CA PHE A 4 -30.74 17.78 56.33
C PHE A 4 -29.72 16.61 56.23
N SER A 5 -29.61 15.93 55.08
CA SER A 5 -28.48 15.06 54.83
C SER A 5 -27.26 15.93 54.48
N PRO A 6 -26.13 15.83 55.22
CA PRO A 6 -24.96 16.67 54.98
C PRO A 6 -24.19 16.29 53.71
N PHE A 7 -24.63 15.28 52.97
CA PHE A 7 -23.94 14.80 51.73
C PHE A 7 -24.89 14.90 50.56
N SER A 8 -24.41 15.38 49.44
CA SER A 8 -25.12 15.32 48.16
C SER A 8 -25.24 13.85 47.70
N LYS A 9 -26.26 13.54 46.89
CA LYS A 9 -26.40 12.17 46.31
C LYS A 9 -25.20 11.78 45.46
N GLU A 10 -24.45 12.74 44.94
CA GLU A 10 -23.25 12.52 44.12
C GLU A 10 -22.02 12.13 44.95
N GLU A 11 -21.95 12.58 46.23
CA GLU A 11 -20.88 12.19 47.16
C GLU A 11 -21.05 10.77 47.74
N LEU A 12 -22.21 10.16 47.56
CA LEU A 12 -22.50 8.79 48.00
C LEU A 12 -22.34 7.74 46.89
N ILE A 13 -22.00 8.16 45.66
CA ILE A 13 -21.67 7.24 44.56
C ILE A 13 -20.23 6.79 44.78
N PRO A 14 -19.93 5.47 44.90
CA PRO A 14 -18.56 5.00 44.97
C PRO A 14 -17.82 5.50 43.72
N GLN A 15 -16.86 6.39 43.87
CA GLN A 15 -15.91 6.69 42.81
C GLN A 15 -15.06 5.44 42.62
N THR A 16 -15.29 4.75 41.54
CA THR A 16 -14.37 3.72 41.06
C THR A 16 -13.08 4.44 40.67
N GLU A 17 -12.12 4.52 41.59
CA GLU A 17 -10.74 4.81 41.19
C GLU A 17 -10.36 3.69 40.25
N MET A 18 -10.29 4.03 38.94
CA MET A 18 -9.59 3.19 38.01
C MET A 18 -8.12 3.25 38.43
N LEU A 19 -7.65 2.18 39.09
CA LEU A 19 -6.22 1.95 39.26
C LEU A 19 -5.60 2.01 37.85
N GLU A 20 -4.95 3.12 37.54
CA GLU A 20 -4.02 3.17 36.41
C GLU A 20 -2.87 2.21 36.74
N ILE A 21 -3.03 0.96 36.35
CA ILE A 21 -1.92 0.03 36.30
C ILE A 21 -0.95 0.65 35.28
N LYS A 22 0.15 1.23 35.76
CA LYS A 22 1.24 1.70 34.91
C LYS A 22 1.62 0.55 34.00
N LYS A 23 1.16 0.57 32.74
CA LYS A 23 1.57 -0.40 31.74
C LYS A 23 3.07 -0.32 31.58
N GLN A 24 3.76 -1.43 31.80
CA GLN A 24 5.20 -1.48 31.63
C GLN A 24 5.48 -1.36 30.13
N LYS A 25 6.03 -0.24 29.68
CA LYS A 25 6.35 -0.02 28.26
C LYS A 25 7.26 -1.13 27.76
N GLY A 26 6.85 -1.81 26.72
CA GLY A 26 7.67 -2.84 26.07
C GLY A 26 8.82 -2.23 25.28
N LYS A 27 9.98 -2.88 25.29
CA LYS A 27 11.09 -2.52 24.39
C LYS A 27 11.00 -3.38 23.14
N LEU A 28 10.92 -2.75 21.98
CA LEU A 28 10.91 -3.47 20.70
C LEU A 28 12.34 -3.71 20.22
N PHE A 29 12.55 -4.86 19.59
CA PHE A 29 13.79 -5.21 18.91
C PHE A 29 13.45 -5.54 17.45
N ILE A 30 13.72 -4.59 16.54
CA ILE A 30 13.24 -4.58 15.15
C ILE A 30 14.42 -4.81 14.21
N GLY A 31 14.24 -5.75 13.28
CA GLY A 31 15.15 -6.00 12.17
C GLY A 31 14.57 -5.46 10.86
N LEU A 32 15.37 -4.71 10.12
CA LEU A 32 15.08 -4.20 8.78
C LEU A 32 16.04 -4.85 7.78
N PRO A 33 15.68 -5.99 7.20
CA PRO A 33 16.50 -6.63 6.17
C PRO A 33 16.44 -5.85 4.85
N LYS A 34 17.46 -6.04 4.01
CA LYS A 34 17.47 -5.56 2.64
C LYS A 34 16.39 -6.27 1.82
N GLU A 35 15.67 -5.55 0.98
CA GLU A 35 14.70 -6.16 0.08
C GLU A 35 15.38 -6.91 -1.06
N THR A 36 15.01 -8.17 -1.25
CA THR A 36 15.58 -9.06 -2.25
C THR A 36 14.65 -9.29 -3.45
N LEU A 37 13.36 -8.90 -3.33
CA LEU A 37 12.41 -9.03 -4.42
C LEU A 37 12.83 -8.11 -5.57
N PHE A 38 12.78 -8.64 -6.80
CA PHE A 38 13.13 -7.91 -8.00
C PHE A 38 12.40 -6.57 -8.09
N GLU A 39 13.17 -5.50 -8.29
CA GLU A 39 12.70 -4.11 -8.38
C GLU A 39 11.98 -3.55 -7.14
N GLU A 40 12.01 -4.22 -5.98
CA GLU A 40 11.58 -3.61 -4.73
C GLU A 40 12.71 -2.72 -4.19
N ARG A 41 12.44 -1.42 -4.07
CA ARG A 41 13.42 -0.41 -3.66
C ARG A 41 13.01 0.33 -2.39
N ARG A 42 11.82 0.05 -1.87
CA ARG A 42 11.27 0.71 -0.68
C ARG A 42 11.84 0.09 0.58
N ILE A 43 11.79 0.85 1.67
CA ILE A 43 12.10 0.38 3.02
C ILE A 43 10.98 0.80 3.98
N CYS A 44 10.73 0.04 5.02
CA CYS A 44 9.60 0.27 5.92
C CYS A 44 9.78 1.45 6.87
N LEU A 45 11.01 1.75 7.30
CA LEU A 45 11.31 2.85 8.20
C LEU A 45 12.38 3.77 7.60
N THR A 46 12.11 5.07 7.65
CA THR A 46 13.10 6.10 7.31
C THR A 46 14.04 6.36 8.48
N PRO A 47 15.21 7.03 8.29
CA PRO A 47 16.07 7.41 9.40
C PRO A 47 15.36 8.23 10.48
N ASP A 48 14.46 9.15 10.12
CA ASP A 48 13.69 9.94 11.08
C ASP A 48 12.80 9.06 11.98
N ALA A 49 12.15 8.06 11.38
CA ALA A 49 11.33 7.10 12.12
C ALA A 49 12.18 6.21 13.03
N VAL A 50 13.35 5.80 12.55
CA VAL A 50 14.33 5.07 13.37
C VAL A 50 14.77 5.91 14.55
N SER A 51 15.10 7.20 14.34
CA SER A 51 15.45 8.13 15.43
C SER A 51 14.31 8.27 16.44
N ALA A 52 13.06 8.39 15.97
CA ALA A 52 11.92 8.45 16.88
C ALA A 52 11.78 7.18 17.74
N LEU A 53 11.98 6.00 17.15
CA LEU A 53 11.91 4.73 17.87
C LEU A 53 13.08 4.52 18.82
N THR A 54 14.32 4.83 18.40
CA THR A 54 15.52 4.67 19.25
C THR A 54 15.51 5.63 20.43
N ASN A 55 15.03 6.87 20.24
CA ASN A 55 14.85 7.85 21.33
C ASN A 55 13.80 7.39 22.37
N ASN A 56 12.85 6.52 21.97
CA ASN A 56 11.91 5.85 22.88
C ASN A 56 12.49 4.55 23.49
N GLY A 57 13.78 4.26 23.29
CA GLY A 57 14.49 3.14 23.90
C GLY A 57 14.31 1.81 23.17
N HIS A 58 13.82 1.82 21.91
CA HIS A 58 13.74 0.62 21.07
C HIS A 58 15.09 0.35 20.39
N ARG A 59 15.33 -0.90 20.05
CA ARG A 59 16.55 -1.33 19.35
C ARG A 59 16.21 -1.68 17.91
N ILE A 60 16.97 -1.11 16.98
CA ILE A 60 16.80 -1.34 15.55
C ILE A 60 18.11 -1.84 14.97
N VAL A 61 18.02 -2.94 14.23
CA VAL A 61 19.13 -3.51 13.46
C VAL A 61 18.72 -3.45 11.99
N ILE A 62 19.54 -2.83 11.18
CA ILE A 62 19.30 -2.70 9.75
C ILE A 62 20.42 -3.41 8.98
N GLU A 63 20.07 -4.11 7.93
CA GLU A 63 21.04 -4.73 7.04
C GLU A 63 21.76 -3.66 6.21
N VAL A 64 23.07 -3.81 6.05
CA VAL A 64 23.89 -2.91 5.24
C VAL A 64 23.29 -2.71 3.85
N GLY A 65 23.17 -1.46 3.42
CA GLY A 65 22.62 -1.09 2.13
C GLY A 65 21.10 -1.30 2.00
N ALA A 66 20.36 -1.58 3.09
CA ALA A 66 18.90 -1.77 3.01
C ALA A 66 18.15 -0.50 2.61
N GLY A 67 18.69 0.68 2.94
CA GLY A 67 18.11 1.98 2.60
C GLY A 67 18.46 2.52 1.21
N GLU A 68 19.46 1.94 0.54
CA GLU A 68 20.02 2.47 -0.72
C GLU A 68 18.96 2.63 -1.83
N GLY A 69 18.05 1.67 -1.95
CA GLY A 69 16.97 1.70 -2.93
C GLY A 69 16.06 2.94 -2.80
N SER A 70 15.98 3.50 -1.59
CA SER A 70 15.21 4.71 -1.26
C SER A 70 16.10 5.95 -1.08
N ASN A 71 17.37 5.90 -1.47
CA ASN A 71 18.37 6.95 -1.30
C ASN A 71 18.55 7.37 0.17
N TYR A 72 18.60 6.39 1.08
CA TYR A 72 19.04 6.55 2.46
C TYR A 72 20.32 5.75 2.67
N SER A 73 21.34 6.41 3.22
CA SER A 73 22.64 5.79 3.49
C SER A 73 22.67 5.06 4.84
N ASP A 74 23.57 4.11 4.99
CA ASP A 74 23.81 3.45 6.28
C ASP A 74 24.25 4.44 7.36
N ASN A 75 24.97 5.52 7.00
CA ASN A 75 25.36 6.58 7.93
C ASN A 75 24.14 7.30 8.51
N GLU A 76 23.13 7.67 7.68
CA GLU A 76 21.92 8.31 8.17
C GLU A 76 21.18 7.41 9.18
N TYR A 77 21.16 6.09 8.96
CA TYR A 77 20.57 5.14 9.90
C TYR A 77 21.39 4.97 11.17
N SER A 78 22.72 4.97 11.06
CA SER A 78 23.62 4.89 12.21
C SER A 78 23.49 6.13 13.09
N GLU A 79 23.42 7.33 12.50
CA GLU A 79 23.17 8.60 13.19
C GLU A 79 21.79 8.63 13.87
N ALA A 80 20.81 7.98 13.28
CA ALA A 80 19.47 7.78 13.84
C ALA A 80 19.45 6.76 15.01
N GLY A 81 20.59 6.13 15.33
CA GLY A 81 20.74 5.19 16.44
C GLY A 81 20.48 3.72 16.09
N ALA A 82 20.36 3.35 14.81
CA ALA A 82 20.30 1.96 14.41
C ALA A 82 21.68 1.30 14.41
N LYS A 83 21.71 0.00 14.68
CA LYS A 83 22.88 -0.83 14.45
C LYS A 83 22.89 -1.28 13.00
N ILE A 84 23.94 -0.98 12.24
CA ILE A 84 24.16 -1.54 10.91
C ILE A 84 24.75 -2.94 11.05
N SER A 85 24.13 -3.93 10.40
CA SER A 85 24.59 -5.32 10.41
C SER A 85 25.01 -5.77 9.02
N TYR A 86 26.16 -6.44 8.95
CA TYR A 86 26.66 -7.12 7.76
C TYR A 86 26.23 -8.59 7.72
N ASP A 87 25.59 -9.07 8.80
CA ASP A 87 25.05 -10.43 8.88
C ASP A 87 23.53 -10.39 8.77
N THR A 88 23.02 -10.84 7.63
CA THR A 88 21.59 -10.95 7.36
C THR A 88 20.87 -11.78 8.43
N LYS A 89 21.50 -12.84 8.96
CA LYS A 89 20.92 -13.68 10.01
C LYS A 89 20.69 -12.91 11.31
N GLU A 90 21.59 -11.99 11.66
CA GLU A 90 21.39 -11.13 12.82
C GLU A 90 20.12 -10.29 12.69
N VAL A 91 19.87 -9.73 11.50
CA VAL A 91 18.69 -8.91 11.23
C VAL A 91 17.40 -9.73 11.33
N PHE A 92 17.39 -10.95 10.75
CA PHE A 92 16.26 -11.86 10.84
C PHE A 92 16.08 -12.51 12.22
N SER A 93 17.04 -12.41 13.12
CA SER A 93 16.94 -12.91 14.50
C SER A 93 16.25 -11.93 15.46
N CYS A 94 15.91 -10.73 15.02
CA CYS A 94 15.17 -9.76 15.81
C CYS A 94 13.75 -10.25 16.14
N SER A 95 13.18 -9.77 17.25
CA SER A 95 11.85 -10.17 17.68
C SER A 95 10.74 -9.70 16.73
N ILE A 96 10.99 -8.61 16.00
CA ILE A 96 10.11 -8.11 14.93
C ILE A 96 10.95 -7.98 13.67
N VAL A 97 10.56 -8.65 12.60
CA VAL A 97 11.14 -8.47 11.27
C VAL A 97 10.16 -7.66 10.43
N LEU A 98 10.61 -6.52 9.91
CA LEU A 98 9.78 -5.58 9.17
C LEU A 98 10.30 -5.46 7.73
N LYS A 99 9.52 -5.92 6.77
CA LYS A 99 9.80 -5.91 5.32
C LYS A 99 8.67 -5.27 4.53
N VAL A 100 8.99 -4.74 3.36
CA VAL A 100 7.97 -4.29 2.38
C VAL A 100 7.41 -5.48 1.60
N ALA A 101 8.26 -6.28 1.00
CA ALA A 101 7.86 -7.47 0.26
C ALA A 101 7.72 -8.69 1.20
N PRO A 102 6.92 -9.71 0.84
CA PRO A 102 6.90 -10.96 1.57
C PRO A 102 8.29 -11.62 1.53
N PRO A 103 8.74 -12.24 2.64
CA PRO A 103 10.02 -12.93 2.66
C PRO A 103 10.02 -14.17 1.76
N THR A 104 11.18 -14.53 1.22
CA THR A 104 11.41 -15.81 0.54
C THR A 104 11.44 -16.97 1.54
N LEU A 105 11.42 -18.21 1.05
CA LEU A 105 11.57 -19.40 1.91
C LEU A 105 12.91 -19.42 2.65
N ASP A 106 13.99 -18.99 2.00
CA ASP A 106 15.32 -18.89 2.61
C ASP A 106 15.35 -17.81 3.70
N GLU A 107 14.70 -16.67 3.47
CA GLU A 107 14.56 -15.62 4.48
C GLU A 107 13.71 -16.11 5.67
N ILE A 108 12.59 -16.81 5.43
CA ILE A 108 11.79 -17.44 6.50
C ILE A 108 12.65 -18.41 7.31
N ALA A 109 13.54 -19.16 6.65
CA ALA A 109 14.45 -20.09 7.36
C ALA A 109 15.41 -19.34 8.31
N MET A 110 15.73 -18.07 8.09
CA MET A 110 16.56 -17.25 8.98
C MET A 110 15.77 -16.59 10.12
N ILE A 111 14.46 -16.37 9.97
CA ILE A 111 13.63 -15.75 11.02
C ILE A 111 13.69 -16.60 12.29
N PHE A 112 13.90 -15.93 13.43
CA PHE A 112 13.91 -16.62 14.74
C PHE A 112 12.51 -17.18 15.06
N PRO A 113 12.40 -18.41 15.61
CA PRO A 113 11.11 -18.98 15.98
C PRO A 113 10.30 -18.07 16.93
N GLN A 114 8.99 -18.03 16.76
CA GLN A 114 8.05 -17.22 17.55
C GLN A 114 8.22 -15.70 17.38
N SER A 115 9.02 -15.24 16.42
CA SER A 115 9.13 -13.82 16.09
C SER A 115 7.88 -13.31 15.37
N ILE A 116 7.79 -12.00 15.26
CA ILE A 116 6.75 -11.29 14.53
C ILE A 116 7.31 -10.89 13.16
N LEU A 117 6.61 -11.24 12.11
CA LEU A 117 6.86 -10.79 10.75
C LEU A 117 5.80 -9.78 10.34
N ILE A 118 6.20 -8.58 9.94
CA ILE A 118 5.30 -7.58 9.34
C ILE A 118 5.77 -7.33 7.92
N SER A 119 4.95 -7.71 6.94
CA SER A 119 5.26 -7.52 5.50
C SER A 119 3.97 -7.43 4.67
N ALA A 120 4.07 -7.16 3.37
CA ALA A 120 2.94 -7.44 2.48
C ALA A 120 2.72 -8.96 2.39
N LEU A 121 1.48 -9.39 2.18
CA LEU A 121 1.18 -10.82 1.99
C LEU A 121 1.30 -11.22 0.51
N GLN A 122 0.79 -10.40 -0.41
CA GLN A 122 0.77 -10.70 -1.84
C GLN A 122 0.29 -12.14 -2.15
N ILE A 123 -0.83 -12.54 -1.58
CA ILE A 123 -1.35 -13.93 -1.55
C ILE A 123 -1.25 -14.67 -2.90
N LYS A 124 -1.37 -13.97 -4.03
CA LYS A 124 -1.34 -14.57 -5.38
C LYS A 124 0.04 -15.06 -5.81
N THR A 125 1.09 -14.56 -5.19
CA THR A 125 2.48 -14.94 -5.50
C THR A 125 2.99 -16.01 -4.55
N GLN A 126 2.22 -16.35 -3.50
CA GLN A 126 2.64 -17.29 -2.48
C GLN A 126 2.30 -18.73 -2.86
N THR A 127 3.01 -19.65 -2.20
CA THR A 127 2.83 -21.10 -2.33
C THR A 127 2.39 -21.71 -0.99
N LYS A 128 1.85 -22.91 -1.00
CA LYS A 128 1.49 -23.64 0.22
C LYS A 128 2.70 -23.80 1.16
N SER A 129 3.89 -24.08 0.61
CA SER A 129 5.14 -24.22 1.37
C SER A 129 5.55 -22.94 2.12
N TYR A 130 5.23 -21.75 1.60
CA TYR A 130 5.45 -20.50 2.30
C TYR A 130 4.68 -20.46 3.63
N PHE A 131 3.40 -20.80 3.62
CA PHE A 131 2.56 -20.81 4.81
C PHE A 131 2.95 -21.92 5.79
N GLU A 132 3.29 -23.09 5.28
CA GLU A 132 3.79 -24.22 6.10
C GLU A 132 5.11 -23.86 6.81
N ALA A 133 6.01 -23.12 6.15
CA ALA A 133 7.26 -22.66 6.74
C ALA A 133 7.02 -21.68 7.89
N LEU A 134 6.10 -20.72 7.73
CA LEU A 134 5.70 -19.81 8.81
C LEU A 134 5.08 -20.54 9.99
N SER A 135 4.19 -21.51 9.71
CA SER A 135 3.54 -22.33 10.73
C SER A 135 4.54 -23.13 11.52
N LYS A 136 5.48 -23.82 10.85
CA LYS A 136 6.53 -24.64 11.49
C LYS A 136 7.39 -23.86 12.46
N LYS A 137 7.69 -22.59 12.15
CA LYS A 137 8.47 -21.70 13.02
C LYS A 137 7.63 -20.97 14.07
N ARG A 138 6.32 -21.21 14.11
CA ARG A 138 5.37 -20.53 15.01
C ARG A 138 5.44 -19.00 14.89
N ILE A 139 5.62 -18.48 13.68
CA ILE A 139 5.67 -17.05 13.41
C ILE A 139 4.29 -16.42 13.65
N THR A 140 4.27 -15.22 14.23
CA THR A 140 3.12 -14.32 14.16
C THR A 140 3.32 -13.40 12.97
N ALA A 141 2.46 -13.50 11.95
CA ALA A 141 2.62 -12.77 10.70
C ALA A 141 1.47 -11.79 10.46
N VAL A 142 1.84 -10.56 10.18
CA VAL A 142 0.92 -9.43 9.92
C VAL A 142 1.13 -8.95 8.50
N ALA A 143 0.09 -8.99 7.72
CA ALA A 143 0.03 -8.43 6.38
C ALA A 143 -0.39 -6.96 6.46
N PHE A 144 0.51 -6.02 6.24
CA PHE A 144 0.18 -4.61 6.35
C PHE A 144 -0.80 -4.14 5.26
N ASP A 145 -0.85 -4.83 4.12
CA ASP A 145 -1.82 -4.61 3.04
C ASP A 145 -3.24 -5.08 3.39
N TYR A 146 -3.40 -5.78 4.53
CA TYR A 146 -4.68 -6.17 5.12
C TYR A 146 -5.02 -5.41 6.41
N ILE A 147 -4.12 -4.58 6.94
CA ILE A 147 -4.41 -3.69 8.08
C ILE A 147 -5.54 -2.74 7.66
N LYS A 148 -6.61 -2.75 8.45
CA LYS A 148 -7.85 -2.05 8.14
C LYS A 148 -8.30 -1.28 9.37
N ASP A 149 -8.50 0.03 9.22
CA ASP A 149 -8.97 0.89 10.30
C ASP A 149 -10.46 0.62 10.65
N GLU A 150 -10.96 1.28 11.67
CA GLU A 150 -12.36 1.18 12.13
C GLU A 150 -13.39 1.62 11.07
N HIS A 151 -12.97 2.47 10.13
CA HIS A 151 -13.80 2.92 9.01
C HIS A 151 -13.73 2.01 7.79
N GLY A 152 -12.98 0.91 7.89
CA GLY A 152 -12.81 -0.05 6.81
C GLY A 152 -11.83 0.37 5.72
N VAL A 153 -11.02 1.39 5.96
CA VAL A 153 -9.97 1.86 5.04
C VAL A 153 -8.69 1.07 5.29
N TYR A 154 -7.92 0.83 4.25
CA TYR A 154 -6.58 0.25 4.30
C TYR A 154 -5.55 1.39 4.23
N PRO A 155 -5.06 1.92 5.36
CA PRO A 155 -4.34 3.19 5.37
C PRO A 155 -3.03 3.14 4.60
N ILE A 156 -2.23 2.08 4.75
CA ILE A 156 -0.95 1.91 4.04
C ILE A 156 -1.19 1.75 2.53
N VAL A 157 -2.15 0.89 2.15
CA VAL A 157 -2.50 0.68 0.72
C VAL A 157 -3.06 1.96 0.11
N LYS A 158 -3.80 2.77 0.88
CA LYS A 158 -4.33 4.06 0.42
C LYS A 158 -3.19 5.02 0.07
N SER A 159 -2.21 5.21 0.96
CA SER A 159 -1.05 6.09 0.71
C SER A 159 -0.26 5.65 -0.52
N LEU A 160 -0.02 4.35 -0.69
CA LEU A 160 0.63 3.82 -1.90
C LEU A 160 -0.23 4.02 -3.16
N SER A 161 -1.55 3.94 -3.04
CA SER A 161 -2.48 4.20 -4.15
C SER A 161 -2.50 5.67 -4.55
N GLU A 162 -2.30 6.60 -3.62
CA GLU A 162 -2.16 8.03 -3.88
C GLU A 162 -0.90 8.32 -4.70
N ILE A 163 0.21 7.69 -4.33
CA ILE A 163 1.47 7.76 -5.08
C ILE A 163 1.29 7.16 -6.49
N ALA A 164 0.69 5.97 -6.60
CA ALA A 164 0.47 5.33 -7.89
C ALA A 164 -0.41 6.17 -8.83
N GLY A 165 -1.45 6.82 -8.30
CA GLY A 165 -2.32 7.70 -9.06
C GLY A 165 -1.58 8.92 -9.62
N THR A 166 -0.85 9.62 -8.78
CA THR A 166 -0.02 10.77 -9.19
C THR A 166 1.05 10.34 -10.19
N ALA A 167 1.77 9.26 -9.88
CA ALA A 167 2.83 8.72 -10.71
C ALA A 167 2.34 8.29 -12.11
N SER A 168 1.14 7.73 -12.22
CA SER A 168 0.58 7.30 -13.50
C SER A 168 0.48 8.42 -14.51
N VAL A 169 0.15 9.63 -14.06
CA VAL A 169 0.06 10.83 -14.91
C VAL A 169 1.45 11.37 -15.27
N LEU A 170 2.38 11.39 -14.32
CA LEU A 170 3.76 11.83 -14.56
C LEU A 170 4.47 10.89 -15.55
N ILE A 171 4.28 9.57 -15.40
CA ILE A 171 4.81 8.55 -16.32
C ILE A 171 4.21 8.75 -17.72
N ALA A 172 2.90 8.96 -17.81
CA ALA A 172 2.27 9.22 -19.10
C ALA A 172 2.83 10.50 -19.76
N ALA A 173 3.01 11.58 -18.99
CA ALA A 173 3.60 12.83 -19.48
C ALA A 173 5.03 12.62 -20.02
N GLU A 174 5.84 11.81 -19.32
CA GLU A 174 7.17 11.45 -19.76
C GLU A 174 7.16 10.65 -21.08
N LEU A 175 6.19 9.77 -21.25
CA LEU A 175 6.07 8.92 -22.46
C LEU A 175 5.47 9.65 -23.68
N MET A 176 4.80 10.79 -23.50
CA MET A 176 4.18 11.55 -24.60
C MET A 176 5.17 12.27 -25.50
N ASN A 177 6.41 12.51 -25.04
CA ASN A 177 7.39 13.26 -25.78
C ASN A 177 7.99 12.45 -26.96
N ASN A 178 8.66 13.16 -27.90
CA ASN A 178 9.28 12.53 -29.07
C ASN A 178 10.44 11.58 -28.71
N LEU A 179 11.13 11.81 -27.58
CA LEU A 179 12.28 10.98 -27.17
C LEU A 179 11.82 9.57 -26.76
N ASN A 180 10.60 9.44 -26.28
CA ASN A 180 10.02 8.17 -25.84
C ASN A 180 9.01 7.58 -26.84
N LYS A 181 9.13 7.96 -28.11
CA LYS A 181 8.25 7.50 -29.23
C LYS A 181 6.78 7.92 -29.09
N GLY A 182 6.46 8.86 -28.20
CA GLY A 182 5.16 9.48 -28.12
C GLY A 182 4.91 10.46 -29.27
N ASN A 183 3.74 11.07 -29.27
CA ASN A 183 3.31 12.00 -30.32
C ASN A 183 3.91 13.42 -30.22
N GLY A 184 4.89 13.64 -29.34
CA GLY A 184 5.49 14.97 -29.12
C GLY A 184 4.55 15.97 -28.46
N LEU A 185 3.55 15.48 -27.72
CA LEU A 185 2.60 16.31 -26.99
C LEU A 185 3.14 16.63 -25.61
N LEU A 186 2.88 17.84 -25.13
CA LEU A 186 3.07 18.22 -23.74
C LEU A 186 1.76 18.02 -22.99
N LEU A 187 1.79 17.29 -21.88
CA LEU A 187 0.63 17.18 -21.00
C LEU A 187 0.32 18.54 -20.36
N GLY A 188 -0.87 19.07 -20.63
CA GLY A 188 -1.27 20.32 -20.04
C GLY A 188 -2.14 21.19 -20.92
N ASN A 189 -2.14 22.49 -20.61
CA ASN A 189 -2.87 23.53 -21.32
C ASN A 189 -1.93 24.70 -21.61
N ILE A 190 -1.68 24.94 -22.88
CA ILE A 190 -0.84 26.05 -23.36
C ILE A 190 -1.73 27.03 -24.12
N GLY A 191 -1.53 28.33 -23.92
CA GLY A 191 -2.32 29.36 -24.60
C GLY A 191 -2.36 29.20 -26.11
N GLY A 192 -3.54 29.07 -26.68
CA GLY A 192 -3.75 28.86 -28.11
C GLY A 192 -3.57 27.40 -28.60
N VAL A 193 -3.21 26.46 -27.71
CA VAL A 193 -3.11 25.03 -28.03
C VAL A 193 -4.22 24.25 -27.30
N PRO A 194 -4.95 23.36 -27.98
CA PRO A 194 -5.95 22.52 -27.29
C PRO A 194 -5.30 21.70 -26.16
N PRO A 195 -5.92 21.65 -24.97
CA PRO A 195 -5.39 20.86 -23.87
C PRO A 195 -5.45 19.36 -24.18
N THR A 196 -4.52 18.59 -23.59
CA THR A 196 -4.48 17.14 -23.72
C THR A 196 -5.69 16.47 -23.05
N ASP A 197 -6.20 15.40 -23.65
CA ASP A 197 -7.33 14.63 -23.17
C ASP A 197 -6.88 13.41 -22.36
N VAL A 198 -7.28 13.35 -21.09
CA VAL A 198 -7.00 12.22 -20.18
C VAL A 198 -8.29 11.48 -19.84
N VAL A 199 -8.32 10.17 -20.06
CA VAL A 199 -9.41 9.28 -19.66
C VAL A 199 -8.93 8.40 -18.50
N ILE A 200 -9.67 8.41 -17.39
CA ILE A 200 -9.38 7.61 -16.20
C ILE A 200 -10.51 6.60 -16.01
N ILE A 201 -10.18 5.33 -15.88
CA ILE A 201 -11.11 4.23 -15.71
C ILE A 201 -10.98 3.71 -14.28
N GLY A 202 -11.91 4.11 -13.41
CA GLY A 202 -11.93 3.89 -11.97
C GLY A 202 -11.89 5.21 -11.18
N ALA A 203 -12.83 5.40 -10.26
CA ALA A 203 -12.93 6.56 -9.37
C ALA A 203 -12.56 6.20 -7.91
N GLY A 204 -11.61 5.27 -7.74
CA GLY A 204 -10.98 4.94 -6.46
C GLY A 204 -9.86 5.92 -6.12
N THR A 205 -9.05 5.61 -5.09
CA THR A 205 -7.93 6.47 -4.66
C THR A 205 -6.94 6.74 -5.79
N VAL A 206 -6.54 5.70 -6.55
CA VAL A 206 -5.66 5.86 -7.72
C VAL A 206 -6.26 6.83 -8.74
N GLY A 207 -7.54 6.61 -9.09
CA GLY A 207 -8.22 7.47 -10.07
C GLY A 207 -8.43 8.91 -9.59
N GLU A 208 -8.66 9.11 -8.31
CA GLU A 208 -8.77 10.44 -7.70
C GLU A 208 -7.43 11.21 -7.82
N PHE A 209 -6.32 10.57 -7.42
CA PHE A 209 -5.02 11.22 -7.47
C PHE A 209 -4.49 11.39 -8.90
N ALA A 210 -4.82 10.46 -9.81
CA ALA A 210 -4.58 10.66 -11.23
C ALA A 210 -5.37 11.86 -11.79
N ALA A 211 -6.65 12.00 -11.41
CA ALA A 211 -7.47 13.13 -11.83
C ALA A 211 -6.94 14.46 -11.28
N ARG A 212 -6.56 14.52 -9.99
CA ARG A 212 -5.94 15.70 -9.36
C ARG A 212 -4.68 16.14 -10.10
N SER A 213 -3.79 15.19 -10.39
CA SER A 213 -2.52 15.45 -11.06
C SER A 213 -2.71 15.93 -12.49
N ALA A 214 -3.58 15.28 -13.26
CA ALA A 214 -3.88 15.67 -14.63
C ALA A 214 -4.56 17.06 -14.71
N LEU A 215 -5.52 17.36 -13.81
CA LEU A 215 -6.15 18.66 -13.72
C LEU A 215 -5.16 19.75 -13.28
N GLY A 216 -4.29 19.45 -12.30
CA GLY A 216 -3.25 20.37 -11.84
C GLY A 216 -2.27 20.77 -12.95
N LEU A 217 -2.05 19.89 -13.93
CA LEU A 217 -1.27 20.17 -15.13
C LEU A 217 -2.08 20.84 -16.25
N GLY A 218 -3.38 21.02 -16.08
CA GLY A 218 -4.26 21.70 -17.03
C GLY A 218 -4.88 20.78 -18.10
N ALA A 219 -4.82 19.46 -17.96
CA ALA A 219 -5.44 18.54 -18.90
C ALA A 219 -6.98 18.51 -18.80
N ARG A 220 -7.67 18.11 -19.86
CA ARG A 220 -9.10 17.78 -19.83
C ARG A 220 -9.29 16.36 -19.33
N VAL A 221 -9.96 16.19 -18.20
CA VAL A 221 -10.13 14.90 -17.53
C VAL A 221 -11.54 14.35 -17.68
N LYS A 222 -11.65 13.06 -18.03
CA LYS A 222 -12.90 12.28 -18.02
C LYS A 222 -12.70 11.04 -17.17
N VAL A 223 -13.61 10.85 -16.20
CA VAL A 223 -13.54 9.70 -15.28
C VAL A 223 -14.74 8.79 -15.46
N PHE A 224 -14.47 7.48 -15.52
CA PHE A 224 -15.47 6.42 -15.66
C PHE A 224 -15.39 5.46 -14.48
N ASP A 225 -16.54 5.21 -13.82
CA ASP A 225 -16.68 4.19 -12.77
C ASP A 225 -18.14 3.73 -12.69
N ASN A 226 -18.39 2.46 -12.39
CA ASN A 226 -19.76 1.95 -12.23
C ASN A 226 -20.42 2.38 -10.92
N SER A 227 -19.64 2.86 -9.95
CA SER A 227 -20.15 3.35 -8.66
C SER A 227 -20.45 4.85 -8.72
N ILE A 228 -21.72 5.21 -8.79
CA ILE A 228 -22.18 6.61 -8.74
C ILE A 228 -21.70 7.28 -7.43
N THR A 229 -21.66 6.54 -6.32
CA THR A 229 -21.18 7.04 -5.03
C THR A 229 -19.71 7.47 -5.12
N LYS A 230 -18.85 6.67 -5.78
CA LYS A 230 -17.45 7.05 -5.98
C LYS A 230 -17.32 8.26 -6.89
N LEU A 231 -18.10 8.33 -7.97
CA LEU A 231 -18.08 9.48 -8.88
C LEU A 231 -18.53 10.77 -8.17
N ARG A 232 -19.56 10.72 -7.33
CA ARG A 232 -19.98 11.87 -6.50
C ARG A 232 -18.89 12.28 -5.51
N LYS A 233 -18.31 11.31 -4.79
CA LYS A 233 -17.19 11.58 -3.87
C LYS A 233 -16.03 12.25 -4.60
N LEU A 234 -15.67 11.74 -5.77
CA LEU A 234 -14.59 12.30 -6.59
C LEU A 234 -14.87 13.77 -6.97
N GLN A 235 -16.08 14.10 -7.42
CA GLN A 235 -16.46 15.48 -7.75
C GLN A 235 -16.35 16.41 -6.54
N HIS A 236 -16.78 15.96 -5.35
CA HIS A 236 -16.60 16.72 -4.12
C HIS A 236 -15.11 16.93 -3.76
N CYS A 237 -14.31 15.86 -3.86
CA CYS A 237 -12.88 15.92 -3.51
C CYS A 237 -12.05 16.81 -4.44
N LEU A 238 -12.42 16.88 -5.73
CA LEU A 238 -11.67 17.68 -6.71
C LEU A 238 -12.01 19.17 -6.68
N ASN A 239 -13.14 19.54 -6.08
CA ASN A 239 -13.65 20.91 -6.03
C ASN A 239 -13.63 21.65 -7.40
N THR A 240 -13.73 20.89 -8.49
CA THR A 240 -13.71 21.36 -9.88
C THR A 240 -14.64 20.50 -10.71
N PRO A 241 -15.51 21.09 -11.56
CA PRO A 241 -16.34 20.33 -12.46
C PRO A 241 -15.52 19.48 -13.43
N ILE A 242 -15.75 18.18 -13.43
CA ILE A 242 -15.15 17.25 -14.36
C ILE A 242 -16.21 16.40 -15.04
N TYR A 243 -15.88 15.86 -16.21
CA TYR A 243 -16.73 14.89 -16.86
C TYR A 243 -16.67 13.56 -16.11
N THR A 244 -17.82 13.06 -15.64
CA THR A 244 -17.95 11.75 -15.04
C THR A 244 -19.03 10.94 -15.76
N SER A 245 -18.86 9.63 -15.90
CA SER A 245 -19.84 8.72 -16.49
C SER A 245 -19.69 7.31 -15.89
N THR A 246 -20.79 6.56 -15.94
CA THR A 246 -20.69 5.11 -15.75
C THR A 246 -19.97 4.46 -16.95
N ILE A 247 -19.41 3.27 -16.73
CA ILE A 247 -18.70 2.52 -17.76
C ILE A 247 -19.74 1.92 -18.74
N GLN A 248 -20.11 2.73 -19.73
CA GLN A 248 -20.93 2.29 -20.85
C GLN A 248 -20.02 2.07 -22.05
N PRO A 249 -20.00 0.89 -22.69
CA PRO A 249 -19.03 0.54 -23.74
C PRO A 249 -18.93 1.57 -24.85
N LYS A 250 -20.06 2.03 -25.40
CA LYS A 250 -20.09 3.02 -26.49
C LYS A 250 -19.53 4.38 -26.06
N THR A 251 -19.87 4.85 -24.85
CA THR A 251 -19.44 6.14 -24.31
C THR A 251 -17.96 6.10 -23.97
N LEU A 252 -17.48 5.03 -23.35
CA LEU A 252 -16.07 4.83 -23.03
C LEU A 252 -15.21 4.72 -24.30
N ALA A 253 -15.62 3.92 -25.30
CA ALA A 253 -14.93 3.79 -26.58
C ALA A 253 -14.81 5.15 -27.32
N LYS A 254 -15.88 5.97 -27.30
CA LYS A 254 -15.87 7.32 -27.88
C LYS A 254 -14.87 8.24 -27.16
N ALA A 255 -14.72 8.11 -25.83
CA ALA A 255 -13.75 8.89 -25.05
C ALA A 255 -12.32 8.42 -25.34
N LEU A 256 -12.07 7.10 -25.34
CA LEU A 256 -10.75 6.50 -25.60
C LEU A 256 -10.23 6.81 -27.00
N ARG A 257 -11.10 6.80 -28.04
CA ARG A 257 -10.69 7.16 -29.40
C ARG A 257 -10.10 8.57 -29.53
N ARG A 258 -10.46 9.47 -28.60
CA ARG A 258 -10.04 10.88 -28.65
C ARG A 258 -8.97 11.22 -27.62
N CYS A 259 -8.72 10.38 -26.63
CA CYS A 259 -7.77 10.67 -25.57
C CYS A 259 -6.34 10.55 -26.05
N ASP A 260 -5.46 11.24 -25.34
CA ASP A 260 -4.02 11.17 -25.47
C ASP A 260 -3.45 10.23 -24.43
N ILE A 261 -4.11 10.16 -23.25
CA ILE A 261 -3.74 9.29 -22.13
C ILE A 261 -4.98 8.53 -21.65
N ALA A 262 -4.83 7.24 -21.37
CA ALA A 262 -5.79 6.41 -20.67
C ALA A 262 -5.15 5.79 -19.43
N VAL A 263 -5.74 5.99 -18.24
CA VAL A 263 -5.28 5.41 -16.97
C VAL A 263 -6.27 4.35 -16.51
N GLY A 264 -5.82 3.11 -16.38
CA GLY A 264 -6.56 2.00 -15.78
C GLY A 264 -6.36 1.97 -14.28
N SER A 265 -7.43 2.15 -13.49
CA SER A 265 -7.37 2.21 -12.03
C SER A 265 -8.51 1.46 -11.33
N ILE A 266 -9.06 0.44 -12.00
CA ILE A 266 -10.12 -0.41 -11.44
C ILE A 266 -9.50 -1.47 -10.53
N ARG A 267 -10.15 -1.69 -9.38
CA ARG A 267 -9.80 -2.78 -8.47
C ARG A 267 -10.97 -3.77 -8.39
N GLY A 268 -10.77 -4.97 -8.90
CA GLY A 268 -11.67 -6.11 -8.68
C GLY A 268 -11.50 -6.75 -7.30
N LYS A 269 -12.45 -7.58 -6.87
CA LYS A 269 -12.31 -8.37 -5.62
C LYS A 269 -11.13 -9.36 -5.72
N GLU A 270 -11.10 -10.16 -6.78
CA GLU A 270 -10.05 -11.16 -7.03
C GLU A 270 -9.17 -10.74 -8.20
N ARG A 271 -9.75 -10.59 -9.38
CA ARG A 271 -9.11 -10.13 -10.61
C ARG A 271 -9.79 -8.85 -11.09
N THR A 272 -9.02 -7.94 -11.66
CA THR A 272 -9.59 -6.77 -12.34
C THR A 272 -10.35 -7.23 -13.58
N PRO A 273 -11.62 -6.79 -13.75
CA PRO A 273 -12.34 -7.10 -14.97
C PRO A 273 -11.75 -6.35 -16.15
N VAL A 274 -11.62 -7.01 -17.29
CA VAL A 274 -11.31 -6.37 -18.56
C VAL A 274 -12.52 -5.54 -18.99
N VAL A 275 -12.34 -4.23 -19.09
CA VAL A 275 -13.42 -3.28 -19.48
C VAL A 275 -13.14 -2.59 -20.82
N VAL A 276 -11.93 -2.67 -21.32
CA VAL A 276 -11.49 -2.13 -22.60
C VAL A 276 -11.00 -3.28 -23.48
N SER A 277 -11.76 -3.60 -24.53
CA SER A 277 -11.39 -4.64 -25.49
C SER A 277 -10.23 -4.20 -26.39
N GLU A 278 -9.51 -5.18 -26.95
CA GLU A 278 -8.46 -4.94 -27.92
C GLU A 278 -8.98 -4.17 -29.15
N THR A 279 -10.18 -4.47 -29.59
CA THR A 279 -10.82 -3.74 -30.71
C THR A 279 -11.03 -2.25 -30.38
N THR A 280 -11.29 -1.91 -29.11
CA THR A 280 -11.38 -0.51 -28.67
C THR A 280 -9.99 0.15 -28.69
N VAL A 281 -8.94 -0.53 -28.21
CA VAL A 281 -7.56 -0.02 -28.24
C VAL A 281 -7.10 0.25 -29.68
N GLN A 282 -7.45 -0.61 -30.65
CA GLN A 282 -7.18 -0.39 -32.10
C GLN A 282 -7.74 0.92 -32.63
N THR A 283 -8.78 1.47 -32.02
CA THR A 283 -9.39 2.75 -32.42
C THR A 283 -8.78 3.99 -31.77
N MET A 284 -7.86 3.82 -30.82
CA MET A 284 -7.18 4.93 -30.16
C MET A 284 -6.21 5.63 -31.10
N LYS A 285 -5.80 6.85 -30.72
CA LYS A 285 -4.80 7.60 -31.50
C LYS A 285 -3.47 6.82 -31.47
N LYS A 286 -2.76 6.79 -32.59
CA LYS A 286 -1.38 6.32 -32.62
C LYS A 286 -0.53 7.21 -31.69
N GLY A 287 0.38 6.60 -30.92
CA GLY A 287 1.18 7.29 -29.90
C GLY A 287 0.40 7.73 -28.66
N ALA A 288 -0.87 7.35 -28.52
CA ALA A 288 -1.57 7.48 -27.23
C ALA A 288 -0.93 6.57 -26.17
N ILE A 289 -1.05 6.97 -24.91
CA ILE A 289 -0.44 6.27 -23.80
C ILE A 289 -1.51 5.56 -22.97
N ILE A 290 -1.32 4.29 -22.68
CA ILE A 290 -2.08 3.54 -21.67
C ILE A 290 -1.16 3.30 -20.47
N VAL A 291 -1.59 3.75 -19.28
CA VAL A 291 -0.96 3.38 -18.00
C VAL A 291 -1.97 2.52 -17.24
N ASP A 292 -1.74 1.22 -17.20
CA ASP A 292 -2.64 0.29 -16.51
C ASP A 292 -2.13 0.00 -15.09
N VAL A 293 -2.54 0.84 -14.13
CA VAL A 293 -2.23 0.65 -12.70
C VAL A 293 -2.95 -0.59 -12.13
N SER A 294 -4.01 -1.07 -12.83
CA SER A 294 -4.74 -2.27 -12.43
C SER A 294 -3.96 -3.57 -12.69
N ILE A 295 -2.78 -3.47 -13.30
CA ILE A 295 -1.99 -4.63 -13.74
C ILE A 295 -1.61 -5.57 -12.60
N ASP A 296 -1.41 -5.07 -11.38
CA ASP A 296 -1.18 -5.88 -10.17
C ASP A 296 -2.25 -6.95 -9.96
N ARG A 297 -3.43 -6.77 -10.55
CA ARG A 297 -4.57 -7.68 -10.48
C ARG A 297 -5.05 -8.14 -11.87
N GLY A 298 -4.19 -8.07 -12.87
CA GLY A 298 -4.43 -8.60 -14.21
C GLY A 298 -4.84 -7.58 -15.27
N GLY A 299 -4.85 -6.27 -14.94
CA GLY A 299 -5.14 -5.21 -15.88
C GLY A 299 -6.62 -5.04 -16.25
N CYS A 300 -7.00 -3.85 -16.68
CA CYS A 300 -8.37 -3.56 -17.16
C CYS A 300 -8.48 -3.36 -18.68
N PHE A 301 -7.35 -3.36 -19.38
CA PHE A 301 -7.29 -3.41 -20.83
C PHE A 301 -6.94 -4.82 -21.28
N GLU A 302 -7.62 -5.33 -22.29
CA GLU A 302 -7.36 -6.66 -22.86
C GLU A 302 -5.94 -6.79 -23.42
N THR A 303 -5.37 -5.66 -23.86
CA THR A 303 -4.01 -5.57 -24.41
C THR A 303 -2.91 -5.46 -23.37
N SER A 304 -3.23 -5.32 -22.08
CA SER A 304 -2.24 -5.16 -21.01
C SER A 304 -1.44 -6.44 -20.81
N ASN A 305 -0.11 -6.32 -20.81
CA ASN A 305 0.85 -7.36 -20.45
C ASN A 305 1.79 -6.80 -19.38
N ILE A 306 2.13 -7.61 -18.38
CA ILE A 306 3.04 -7.20 -17.31
C ILE A 306 4.40 -6.82 -17.88
N THR A 307 4.91 -5.66 -17.48
CA THR A 307 6.24 -5.14 -17.78
C THR A 307 7.03 -4.94 -16.49
N SER A 308 8.26 -4.44 -16.56
CA SER A 308 9.13 -4.20 -15.42
C SER A 308 9.62 -2.75 -15.39
N HIS A 309 10.16 -2.26 -14.28
CA HIS A 309 10.75 -0.91 -14.22
C HIS A 309 11.96 -0.76 -15.15
N SER A 310 12.70 -1.84 -15.38
CA SER A 310 13.84 -1.89 -16.30
C SER A 310 13.43 -1.92 -17.77
N ASN A 311 12.26 -2.48 -18.11
CA ASN A 311 11.68 -2.48 -19.45
C ASN A 311 10.18 -2.12 -19.37
N PRO A 312 9.86 -0.80 -19.17
CA PRO A 312 8.56 -0.40 -18.67
C PRO A 312 7.44 -0.36 -19.70
N THR A 313 7.78 -0.34 -21.00
CA THR A 313 6.80 -0.08 -22.06
C THR A 313 6.87 -1.08 -23.19
N PHE A 314 5.72 -1.31 -23.82
CA PHE A 314 5.63 -1.96 -25.13
C PHE A 314 4.59 -1.22 -25.99
N GLU A 315 4.69 -1.42 -27.29
CA GLU A 315 3.73 -0.85 -28.24
C GLU A 315 2.81 -1.95 -28.78
N LYS A 316 1.50 -1.68 -28.80
CA LYS A 316 0.50 -2.53 -29.47
C LYS A 316 -0.54 -1.67 -30.18
N HIS A 317 -0.77 -1.93 -31.46
CA HIS A 317 -1.69 -1.16 -32.33
C HIS A 317 -1.31 0.34 -32.42
N GLY A 318 -0.02 0.69 -32.32
CA GLY A 318 0.43 2.08 -32.30
C GLY A 318 0.15 2.82 -30.98
N VAL A 319 -0.26 2.11 -29.93
CA VAL A 319 -0.50 2.65 -28.59
C VAL A 319 0.60 2.16 -27.65
N ILE A 320 1.20 3.07 -26.90
CA ILE A 320 2.25 2.77 -25.93
C ILE A 320 1.60 2.33 -24.62
N HIS A 321 1.98 1.16 -24.12
CA HIS A 321 1.48 0.59 -22.88
C HIS A 321 2.57 0.64 -21.80
N TYR A 322 2.21 1.14 -20.63
CA TYR A 322 2.98 1.05 -19.40
C TYR A 322 2.16 0.19 -18.41
N CYS A 323 2.64 -1.01 -18.15
CA CYS A 323 1.95 -2.01 -17.35
C CYS A 323 2.88 -2.59 -16.27
N VAL A 324 3.64 -1.71 -15.60
CA VAL A 324 4.57 -2.11 -14.53
C VAL A 324 3.81 -2.25 -13.23
N PRO A 325 3.84 -3.42 -12.57
CA PRO A 325 3.31 -3.56 -11.23
C PRO A 325 4.16 -2.77 -10.22
N ASN A 326 3.58 -2.51 -9.05
CA ASN A 326 4.30 -1.83 -7.96
C ASN A 326 4.89 -0.45 -8.36
N ILE A 327 4.11 0.36 -9.07
CA ILE A 327 4.49 1.73 -9.45
C ILE A 327 5.12 2.55 -8.28
N PRO A 328 4.65 2.45 -7.02
CA PRO A 328 5.27 3.17 -5.91
C PRO A 328 6.76 2.89 -5.70
N SER A 329 7.28 1.71 -6.10
CA SER A 329 8.71 1.40 -6.01
C SER A 329 9.58 2.26 -6.94
N ARG A 330 9.01 2.81 -8.03
CA ARG A 330 9.69 3.81 -8.88
C ARG A 330 10.00 5.11 -8.14
N TYR A 331 9.18 5.44 -7.14
CA TYR A 331 9.33 6.62 -6.28
C TYR A 331 9.61 6.18 -4.85
N ALA A 332 10.61 5.30 -4.70
CA ALA A 332 10.89 4.55 -3.49
C ALA A 332 11.07 5.44 -2.24
N ARG A 333 11.76 6.59 -2.34
CA ARG A 333 11.94 7.51 -1.21
C ARG A 333 10.61 8.05 -0.69
N THR A 334 9.74 8.52 -1.59
CA THR A 334 8.40 9.01 -1.22
C THR A 334 7.54 7.88 -0.66
N ALA A 335 7.58 6.70 -1.27
CA ALA A 335 6.81 5.55 -0.83
C ALA A 335 7.28 5.03 0.53
N SER A 336 8.59 4.98 0.78
CA SER A 336 9.17 4.60 2.08
C SER A 336 8.79 5.61 3.17
N PHE A 337 8.83 6.91 2.86
CA PHE A 337 8.38 7.94 3.79
C PHE A 337 6.89 7.76 4.16
N ALA A 338 6.02 7.51 3.17
CA ALA A 338 4.60 7.28 3.40
C ALA A 338 4.34 6.00 4.23
N ILE A 339 5.05 4.91 3.95
CA ILE A 339 4.97 3.66 4.71
C ILE A 339 5.45 3.89 6.14
N SER A 340 6.59 4.54 6.32
CA SER A 340 7.22 4.82 7.60
C SER A 340 6.31 5.65 8.52
N ASN A 341 5.65 6.68 7.97
CA ASN A 341 4.70 7.51 8.70
C ASN A 341 3.51 6.71 9.25
N MET A 342 3.15 5.62 8.57
CA MET A 342 2.09 4.74 9.04
C MET A 342 2.60 3.72 10.07
N PHE A 343 3.79 3.16 9.87
CA PHE A 343 4.33 2.15 10.78
C PHE A 343 4.78 2.71 12.12
N THR A 344 5.36 3.90 12.14
CA THR A 344 5.92 4.49 13.37
C THR A 344 4.88 4.59 14.50
N PRO A 345 3.67 5.14 14.29
CA PRO A 345 2.63 5.16 15.33
C PRO A 345 2.19 3.76 15.76
N TYR A 346 2.06 2.80 14.84
CA TYR A 346 1.71 1.43 15.20
C TYR A 346 2.77 0.76 16.07
N LEU A 347 4.06 0.93 15.74
CA LEU A 347 5.15 0.36 16.52
C LEU A 347 5.24 1.00 17.92
N LEU A 348 5.06 2.31 18.02
CA LEU A 348 5.03 3.01 19.30
C LEU A 348 3.82 2.55 20.15
N ASN A 349 2.65 2.41 19.56
CA ASN A 349 1.46 1.88 20.25
C ASN A 349 1.69 0.43 20.74
N ILE A 350 2.30 -0.43 19.94
CA ILE A 350 2.67 -1.79 20.35
C ILE A 350 3.58 -1.75 21.60
N ALA A 351 4.54 -0.82 21.62
CA ALA A 351 5.43 -0.68 22.76
C ALA A 351 4.72 -0.12 24.02
N GLU A 352 3.83 0.85 23.85
CA GLU A 352 3.04 1.46 24.94
C GLU A 352 2.10 0.46 25.57
N GLU A 353 1.51 -0.45 24.79
CA GLU A 353 0.68 -1.54 25.29
C GLU A 353 1.48 -2.68 25.95
N GLY A 354 2.81 -2.57 26.02
CA GLY A 354 3.68 -3.58 26.65
C GLY A 354 4.07 -4.73 25.72
N GLY A 355 3.80 -4.62 24.42
CA GLY A 355 4.17 -5.58 23.42
C GLY A 355 3.05 -5.94 22.45
N PHE A 356 3.40 -6.70 21.41
CA PHE A 356 2.51 -7.00 20.29
C PHE A 356 1.23 -7.74 20.71
N GLU A 357 1.32 -8.69 21.63
CA GLU A 357 0.16 -9.49 22.04
C GLU A 357 -0.90 -8.64 22.76
N ASN A 358 -0.46 -7.73 23.64
CA ASN A 358 -1.36 -6.82 24.31
C ASN A 358 -1.98 -5.83 23.31
N ALA A 359 -1.19 -5.24 22.44
CA ALA A 359 -1.69 -4.36 21.40
C ALA A 359 -2.72 -5.07 20.50
N ALA A 360 -2.45 -6.29 20.06
CA ALA A 360 -3.37 -7.07 19.24
C ALA A 360 -4.67 -7.45 20.00
N ARG A 361 -4.63 -7.58 21.33
CA ARG A 361 -5.82 -7.85 22.14
C ARG A 361 -6.80 -6.69 22.14
N PHE A 362 -6.31 -5.45 22.19
CA PHE A 362 -7.14 -4.25 22.29
C PHE A 362 -7.37 -3.56 20.95
N ASP A 363 -6.44 -3.67 20.00
CA ASP A 363 -6.54 -3.02 18.68
C ASP A 363 -6.99 -4.01 17.59
N LYS A 364 -8.24 -3.86 17.15
CA LYS A 364 -8.81 -4.63 16.04
C LYS A 364 -8.09 -4.34 14.71
N THR A 365 -7.49 -3.18 14.56
CA THR A 365 -6.78 -2.76 13.34
C THR A 365 -5.60 -3.68 13.08
N ILE A 366 -4.79 -3.92 14.12
CA ILE A 366 -3.65 -4.85 14.07
C ILE A 366 -4.14 -6.28 13.81
N ARG A 367 -5.21 -6.72 14.50
CA ARG A 367 -5.77 -8.06 14.30
C ARG A 367 -6.23 -8.33 12.87
N ASN A 368 -6.82 -7.32 12.22
CA ASN A 368 -7.29 -7.46 10.84
C ASN A 368 -6.15 -7.78 9.84
N GLY A 369 -4.93 -7.35 10.13
CA GLY A 369 -3.75 -7.64 9.34
C GLY A 369 -3.12 -9.02 9.63
N MET A 370 -3.45 -9.63 10.77
CA MET A 370 -2.82 -10.91 11.17
C MET A 370 -3.35 -12.05 10.30
N TYR A 371 -2.43 -12.76 9.65
CA TYR A 371 -2.74 -13.98 8.90
C TYR A 371 -2.13 -15.24 9.52
N PHE A 372 -1.17 -15.08 10.46
CA PHE A 372 -0.70 -16.12 11.37
C PHE A 372 -0.58 -15.56 12.79
N TYR A 373 -0.94 -16.38 13.77
CA TYR A 373 -0.71 -16.12 15.19
C TYR A 373 -0.07 -17.35 15.84
N HIS A 374 1.18 -17.21 16.29
CA HIS A 374 1.99 -18.32 16.83
C HIS A 374 1.98 -19.59 15.96
N GLY A 375 2.05 -19.41 14.63
CA GLY A 375 2.04 -20.50 13.66
C GLY A 375 0.66 -21.05 13.31
N VAL A 376 -0.41 -20.53 13.91
CA VAL A 376 -1.79 -20.87 13.56
C VAL A 376 -2.28 -19.93 12.48
N LEU A 377 -2.76 -20.45 11.35
CA LEU A 377 -3.34 -19.66 10.27
C LEU A 377 -4.65 -19.01 10.74
N THR A 378 -4.79 -17.68 10.57
CA THR A 378 -5.94 -16.89 11.00
C THR A 378 -6.67 -16.18 9.85
N ASN A 379 -6.22 -16.38 8.61
CA ASN A 379 -6.82 -15.78 7.43
C ASN A 379 -7.61 -16.84 6.63
N LYS A 380 -8.94 -16.63 6.55
CA LYS A 380 -9.86 -17.53 5.87
C LYS A 380 -9.56 -17.66 4.37
N THR A 381 -9.21 -16.55 3.69
CA THR A 381 -8.92 -16.57 2.26
C THR A 381 -7.68 -17.42 1.95
N VAL A 382 -6.63 -17.33 2.78
CA VAL A 382 -5.44 -18.18 2.64
C VAL A 382 -5.81 -19.65 2.86
N SER A 383 -6.65 -19.96 3.86
CA SER A 383 -7.15 -21.31 4.11
C SER A 383 -7.85 -21.90 2.89
N GLU A 384 -8.79 -21.14 2.31
CA GLU A 384 -9.58 -21.60 1.14
C GLU A 384 -8.71 -21.77 -0.12
N TRP A 385 -7.70 -20.94 -0.32
CA TRP A 385 -6.84 -21.00 -1.53
C TRP A 385 -5.81 -22.12 -1.48
N PHE A 386 -5.31 -22.45 -0.29
CA PHE A 386 -4.19 -23.38 -0.13
C PHE A 386 -4.57 -24.68 0.61
N ASP A 387 -5.86 -24.84 0.93
CA ASP A 387 -6.37 -25.98 1.70
C ASP A 387 -5.55 -26.21 2.98
N LEU A 388 -5.55 -25.19 3.86
CA LEU A 388 -4.86 -25.17 5.13
C LEU A 388 -5.86 -24.98 6.28
N PRO A 389 -5.70 -25.68 7.43
CA PRO A 389 -6.56 -25.46 8.58
C PRO A 389 -6.39 -24.05 9.13
N PHE A 390 -7.50 -23.38 9.47
CA PHE A 390 -7.47 -22.05 10.04
C PHE A 390 -8.31 -21.96 11.32
N ARG A 391 -8.02 -20.93 12.14
CA ARG A 391 -8.83 -20.52 13.28
C ARG A 391 -9.13 -19.04 13.19
N ASP A 392 -10.37 -18.66 13.52
CA ASP A 392 -10.74 -17.24 13.57
C ASP A 392 -9.93 -16.53 14.67
N ILE A 393 -9.24 -15.47 14.31
CA ILE A 393 -8.41 -14.69 15.21
C ILE A 393 -9.22 -14.11 16.39
N ASN A 394 -10.49 -13.78 16.17
CA ASN A 394 -11.35 -13.24 17.23
C ASN A 394 -11.69 -14.28 18.30
N LEU A 395 -11.64 -15.58 17.97
CA LEU A 395 -11.82 -16.67 18.97
C LEU A 395 -10.54 -16.94 19.77
N ILE A 396 -9.39 -16.43 19.33
CA ILE A 396 -8.11 -16.60 20.03
C ILE A 396 -7.92 -15.52 21.10
N PHE A 397 -8.49 -14.33 20.87
CA PHE A 397 -8.36 -13.16 21.76
C PHE A 397 -9.64 -12.89 22.59
N ILE A 398 -10.42 -13.93 22.85
CA ILE A 398 -11.57 -13.84 23.78
C ILE A 398 -11.09 -13.75 25.22
#